data_9c5cd387ba3dccd832cc9127f6f0be14
#
_entry.id   9c5cd387ba3dccd832cc9127f6f0be14
#
_cell.length_a   1.000
_cell.length_b   1.000
_cell.length_c   1.000
_cell.angle_alpha   90.00
_cell.angle_beta   90.00
_cell.angle_gamma   90.00
#
_symmetry.space_group_name_H-M   'P 1'
#
loop_
_entity.id
_entity.type
_entity.pdbx_description
1 polymer ?
#
loop_
_entity_poly.entity_id
_entity_poly.type
_entity_poly.pdbx_seq_one_letter_code
_entity_poly.pdbx_strand_id
1 'polypeptide(L)'
;MVLPPKLKNKKAILNIQNRDNQCLRWALRAALFPAPRGRNPIRPSSYPTEDGLNFMGIDFPTSVSQIDRLERQNQNLAINVFRWEKEQVIVHRISEKGGEIPRINLMITKQGENTHYSYVNRLTALLFDQSKNSNSKHFCE
;
A
#
# COMPACT_ATOMS: atom_id res chain seq x y z
N MET A 1 -7.21 -11.35 -4.18
CA MET A 1 -5.84 -11.86 -4.33
C MET A 1 -5.28 -12.33 -2.99
N VAL A 2 -4.54 -13.43 -2.96
CA VAL A 2 -3.97 -13.99 -1.74
C VAL A 2 -2.50 -13.56 -1.63
N LEU A 3 -2.10 -13.12 -0.44
CA LEU A 3 -0.71 -12.74 -0.19
C LEU A 3 0.18 -13.99 -0.04
N PRO A 4 1.47 -13.90 -0.42
CA PRO A 4 2.42 -14.96 -0.12
C PRO A 4 2.44 -15.27 1.39
N PRO A 5 2.56 -16.54 1.80
CA PRO A 5 2.45 -16.92 3.22
C PRO A 5 3.41 -16.18 4.14
N LYS A 6 4.67 -16.03 3.76
CA LYS A 6 5.64 -15.35 4.61
C LYS A 6 5.32 -13.87 4.78
N LEU A 7 4.78 -13.24 3.75
CA LEU A 7 4.34 -11.85 3.83
C LEU A 7 3.09 -11.73 4.69
N LYS A 8 2.12 -12.62 4.48
CA LYS A 8 0.89 -12.64 5.26
C LYS A 8 1.17 -12.82 6.75
N ASN A 9 2.13 -13.67 7.08
CA ASN A 9 2.45 -13.99 8.47
C ASN A 9 3.07 -12.82 9.24
N LYS A 10 3.55 -11.79 8.55
CA LYS A 10 4.05 -10.58 9.22
C LYS A 10 2.92 -9.75 9.85
N LYS A 11 1.68 -9.98 9.43
CA LYS A 11 0.49 -9.27 9.94
C LYS A 11 0.63 -7.76 9.88
N ALA A 12 1.29 -7.29 8.83
CA ALA A 12 1.58 -5.88 8.62
C ALA A 12 0.83 -5.30 7.42
N ILE A 13 0.08 -6.13 6.70
CA ILE A 13 -0.55 -5.78 5.44
C ILE A 13 -2.06 -5.95 5.56
N LEU A 14 -2.78 -4.92 5.13
CA LEU A 14 -4.22 -5.01 4.95
C LEU A 14 -4.50 -5.20 3.47
N ASN A 15 -4.97 -6.39 3.12
CA ASN A 15 -5.24 -6.80 1.75
C ASN A 15 -6.74 -6.82 1.49
N ILE A 16 -7.25 -5.73 0.90
CA ILE A 16 -8.70 -5.64 0.63
C ILE A 16 -9.07 -6.60 -0.49
N GLN A 17 -10.15 -7.33 -0.29
CA GLN A 17 -10.65 -8.32 -1.24
C GLN A 17 -11.66 -7.69 -2.19
N ASN A 18 -11.19 -6.73 -2.99
CA ASN A 18 -12.00 -6.09 -4.02
C ASN A 18 -12.09 -6.98 -5.26
N ARG A 19 -13.15 -6.79 -6.05
CA ARG A 19 -13.40 -7.58 -7.26
C ARG A 19 -13.12 -6.82 -8.55
N ASP A 20 -12.77 -5.55 -8.44
CA ASP A 20 -12.45 -4.71 -9.59
C ASP A 20 -10.93 -4.63 -9.78
N ASN A 21 -10.49 -3.80 -10.72
CA ASN A 21 -9.08 -3.60 -11.00
C ASN A 21 -8.52 -2.34 -10.31
N GLN A 22 -9.21 -1.82 -9.29
CA GLN A 22 -8.86 -0.57 -8.63
C GLN A 22 -8.16 -0.82 -7.28
N CYS A 23 -7.29 -1.83 -7.20
CA CYS A 23 -6.66 -2.19 -5.93
C CYS A 23 -5.83 -1.05 -5.33
N LEU A 24 -5.19 -0.21 -6.14
CA LEU A 24 -4.49 0.97 -5.61
C LEU A 24 -5.46 1.90 -4.90
N ARG A 25 -6.60 2.19 -5.51
CA ARG A 25 -7.60 3.08 -4.92
C ARG A 25 -8.16 2.51 -3.62
N TRP A 26 -8.42 1.21 -3.59
CA TRP A 26 -8.90 0.56 -2.37
C TRP A 26 -7.86 0.60 -1.26
N ALA A 27 -6.59 0.39 -1.58
CA ALA A 27 -5.51 0.49 -0.60
C ALA A 27 -5.41 1.92 -0.03
N LEU A 28 -5.55 2.94 -0.86
CA LEU A 28 -5.56 4.33 -0.42
C LEU A 28 -6.77 4.63 0.46
N ARG A 29 -7.94 4.10 0.11
CA ARG A 29 -9.14 4.27 0.95
C ARG A 29 -8.94 3.68 2.33
N ALA A 30 -8.30 2.50 2.41
CA ALA A 30 -8.01 1.88 3.70
C ALA A 30 -7.09 2.74 4.55
N ALA A 31 -6.11 3.40 3.95
CA ALA A 31 -5.20 4.28 4.65
C ALA A 31 -5.88 5.56 5.13
N LEU A 32 -6.72 6.15 4.28
CA LEU A 32 -7.35 7.45 4.55
C LEU A 32 -8.60 7.33 5.42
N PHE A 33 -9.34 6.23 5.29
CA PHE A 33 -10.60 6.01 5.97
C PHE A 33 -10.61 4.64 6.63
N PRO A 34 -9.84 4.45 7.71
CA PRO A 34 -9.77 3.13 8.36
C PRO A 34 -11.15 2.58 8.67
N ALA A 35 -11.33 1.27 8.49
CA ALA A 35 -12.63 0.64 8.70
C ALA A 35 -13.11 0.86 10.13
N PRO A 36 -14.39 1.23 10.32
CA PRO A 36 -14.92 1.42 11.67
C PRO A 36 -14.86 0.13 12.48
N ARG A 37 -14.78 0.30 13.80
CA ARG A 37 -14.80 -0.83 14.71
C ARG A 37 -16.06 -1.67 14.48
N GLY A 38 -15.89 -2.98 14.37
CA GLY A 38 -17.00 -3.89 14.09
C GLY A 38 -17.23 -4.16 12.61
N ARG A 39 -16.53 -3.46 11.71
CA ARG A 39 -16.60 -3.73 10.28
C ARG A 39 -15.37 -4.53 9.86
N ASN A 40 -15.55 -5.43 8.90
CA ASN A 40 -14.45 -6.26 8.42
C ASN A 40 -13.54 -5.44 7.51
N PRO A 41 -12.26 -5.21 7.88
CA PRO A 41 -11.39 -4.33 7.12
C PRO A 41 -10.98 -4.85 5.74
N ILE A 42 -11.15 -6.14 5.45
CA ILE A 42 -10.80 -6.64 4.11
C ILE A 42 -11.95 -6.50 3.11
N ARG A 43 -13.14 -6.11 3.57
CA ARG A 43 -14.31 -5.96 2.69
C ARG A 43 -14.42 -4.56 2.15
N PRO A 44 -14.58 -4.40 0.82
CA PRO A 44 -14.78 -3.08 0.23
C PRO A 44 -15.94 -2.29 0.82
N SER A 45 -17.00 -2.99 1.25
CA SER A 45 -18.17 -2.34 1.85
C SER A 45 -17.86 -1.60 3.16
N SER A 46 -16.70 -1.83 3.75
CA SER A 46 -16.28 -1.13 4.97
C SER A 46 -15.72 0.28 4.70
N TYR A 47 -15.59 0.68 3.43
CA TYR A 47 -14.98 1.94 3.04
C TYR A 47 -15.92 2.77 2.18
N PRO A 48 -15.80 4.12 2.22
CA PRO A 48 -16.64 4.96 1.39
C PRO A 48 -16.28 4.83 -0.09
N THR A 49 -17.30 4.97 -0.96
CA THR A 49 -17.06 5.03 -2.40
C THR A 49 -16.65 6.42 -2.84
N GLU A 50 -17.07 7.45 -2.11
CA GLU A 50 -16.65 8.82 -2.35
C GLU A 50 -15.47 9.14 -1.45
N ASP A 51 -14.28 9.10 -2.03
CA ASP A 51 -13.04 9.22 -1.27
C ASP A 51 -12.33 10.56 -1.45
N GLY A 52 -12.87 11.43 -2.31
CA GLY A 52 -12.25 12.73 -2.57
C GLY A 52 -10.97 12.69 -3.39
N LEU A 53 -10.59 11.51 -3.88
CA LEU A 53 -9.36 11.36 -4.65
C LEU A 53 -9.59 11.68 -6.13
N ASN A 54 -8.61 12.37 -6.72
CA ASN A 54 -8.64 12.70 -8.14
C ASN A 54 -7.78 11.71 -8.91
N PHE A 55 -8.43 10.79 -9.61
CA PHE A 55 -7.79 9.78 -10.45
C PHE A 55 -7.89 10.08 -11.93
N MET A 56 -8.15 11.34 -12.31
CA MET A 56 -8.29 11.70 -13.71
C MET A 56 -7.05 11.35 -14.50
N GLY A 57 -7.21 10.57 -15.58
CA GLY A 57 -6.10 10.16 -16.43
C GLY A 57 -5.23 9.03 -15.84
N ILE A 58 -5.63 8.48 -14.73
CA ILE A 58 -4.94 7.34 -14.11
C ILE A 58 -5.61 6.05 -14.56
N ASP A 59 -4.83 5.13 -15.06
CA ASP A 59 -5.34 3.85 -15.55
C ASP A 59 -5.57 2.85 -14.41
N PHE A 60 -6.43 1.89 -14.65
CA PHE A 60 -6.63 0.75 -13.76
C PHE A 60 -6.43 -0.55 -14.55
N PRO A 61 -5.61 -1.49 -14.13
CA PRO A 61 -4.71 -1.41 -12.95
C PRO A 61 -3.66 -0.30 -13.13
N THR A 62 -3.31 0.33 -12.02
CA THR A 62 -2.40 1.48 -12.04
C THR A 62 -0.95 1.04 -11.96
N SER A 63 -0.12 1.52 -12.87
CA SER A 63 1.33 1.28 -12.79
C SER A 63 1.96 2.23 -11.77
N VAL A 64 3.09 1.82 -11.18
CA VAL A 64 3.82 2.66 -10.21
C VAL A 64 4.25 3.97 -10.85
N SER A 65 4.55 3.96 -12.15
CA SER A 65 4.96 5.17 -12.86
C SER A 65 3.88 6.26 -12.89
N GLN A 66 2.62 5.90 -12.69
CA GLN A 66 1.53 6.87 -12.65
C GLN A 66 1.31 7.48 -11.27
N ILE A 67 1.98 6.98 -10.24
CA ILE A 67 1.80 7.49 -8.89
C ILE A 67 2.30 8.93 -8.75
N ASP A 68 3.33 9.32 -9.51
CA ASP A 68 3.77 10.72 -9.54
C ASP A 68 2.64 11.65 -9.96
N ARG A 69 1.91 11.28 -11.01
CA ARG A 69 0.76 12.05 -11.47
C ARG A 69 -0.34 12.08 -10.42
N LEU A 70 -0.59 10.94 -9.79
CA LEU A 70 -1.60 10.85 -8.74
C LEU A 70 -1.27 11.78 -7.59
N GLU A 71 -0.02 11.83 -7.15
CA GLU A 71 0.40 12.75 -6.09
C GLU A 71 0.27 14.21 -6.51
N ARG A 72 0.55 14.53 -7.76
CA ARG A 72 0.37 15.90 -8.25
C ARG A 72 -1.08 16.33 -8.24
N GLN A 73 -1.98 15.39 -8.52
CA GLN A 73 -3.43 15.67 -8.53
C GLN A 73 -4.07 15.65 -7.15
N ASN A 74 -3.35 15.14 -6.14
CA ASN A 74 -3.85 15.01 -4.78
C ASN A 74 -2.77 15.49 -3.82
N GLN A 75 -2.82 16.77 -3.48
CA GLN A 75 -1.73 17.41 -2.73
C GLN A 75 -1.48 16.83 -1.36
N ASN A 76 -2.49 16.22 -0.75
CA ASN A 76 -2.37 15.60 0.58
C ASN A 76 -1.93 14.14 0.55
N LEU A 77 -1.59 13.61 -0.62
CA LEU A 77 -1.09 12.25 -0.74
C LEU A 77 0.43 12.23 -0.86
N ALA A 78 1.07 11.38 -0.06
CA ALA A 78 2.49 11.05 -0.18
C ALA A 78 2.59 9.53 -0.08
N ILE A 79 2.96 8.87 -1.17
CA ILE A 79 2.84 7.42 -1.31
C ILE A 79 4.20 6.78 -1.46
N ASN A 80 4.54 5.89 -0.53
CA ASN A 80 5.69 5.02 -0.63
C ASN A 80 5.23 3.63 -1.06
N VAL A 81 6.02 2.98 -1.89
CA VAL A 81 5.68 1.66 -2.40
C VAL A 81 6.84 0.71 -2.13
N PHE A 82 6.52 -0.41 -1.52
CA PHE A 82 7.44 -1.52 -1.31
C PHE A 82 7.03 -2.66 -2.21
N ARG A 83 7.99 -3.50 -2.60
CA ARG A 83 7.68 -4.70 -3.35
C ARG A 83 8.19 -5.93 -2.61
N TRP A 84 7.53 -7.04 -2.84
CA TRP A 84 7.91 -8.33 -2.29
C TRP A 84 8.65 -9.11 -3.36
N GLU A 85 9.91 -9.41 -3.12
CA GLU A 85 10.77 -10.07 -4.08
C GLU A 85 11.73 -10.99 -3.37
N LYS A 86 11.79 -12.26 -3.78
CA LYS A 86 12.68 -13.27 -3.17
C LYS A 86 12.50 -13.33 -1.65
N GLU A 87 11.25 -13.29 -1.21
CA GLU A 87 10.87 -13.34 0.20
C GLU A 87 11.40 -12.16 1.03
N GLN A 88 11.70 -11.05 0.38
CA GLN A 88 12.17 -9.84 1.03
C GLN A 88 11.33 -8.64 0.65
N VAL A 89 11.28 -7.67 1.56
CA VAL A 89 10.64 -6.40 1.33
C VAL A 89 11.69 -5.44 0.76
N ILE A 90 11.41 -4.88 -0.41
CA ILE A 90 12.34 -4.00 -1.10
C ILE A 90 11.66 -2.66 -1.35
N VAL A 91 12.38 -1.57 -1.11
CA VAL A 91 11.86 -0.24 -1.42
C VAL A 91 11.76 -0.09 -2.93
N HIS A 92 10.57 0.26 -3.42
CA HIS A 92 10.31 0.44 -4.84
C HIS A 92 10.14 1.90 -5.21
N ARG A 93 9.47 2.68 -4.35
CA ARG A 93 9.22 4.09 -4.57
C ARG A 93 9.10 4.81 -3.24
N ILE A 94 9.78 5.94 -3.11
CA ILE A 94 9.64 6.82 -1.95
C ILE A 94 9.13 8.17 -2.47
N SER A 95 8.08 8.69 -1.84
CA SER A 95 7.55 9.99 -2.20
C SER A 95 8.58 11.09 -1.95
N GLU A 96 8.71 12.00 -2.90
CA GLU A 96 9.62 13.15 -2.77
C GLU A 96 8.93 14.35 -2.11
N LYS A 97 7.67 14.22 -1.74
CA LYS A 97 6.95 15.32 -1.09
C LYS A 97 7.57 15.63 0.26
N GLY A 98 7.74 16.92 0.52
CA GLY A 98 8.23 17.39 1.81
C GLY A 98 7.10 17.75 2.77
N GLY A 99 7.47 18.34 3.90
CA GLY A 99 6.52 18.81 4.88
C GLY A 99 5.96 17.71 5.75
N GLU A 100 4.82 18.00 6.37
CA GLU A 100 4.20 17.13 7.36
C GLU A 100 3.12 16.22 6.77
N ILE A 101 3.16 15.99 5.46
CA ILE A 101 2.19 15.10 4.82
C ILE A 101 2.45 13.68 5.28
N PRO A 102 1.46 13.01 5.92
CA PRO A 102 1.64 11.62 6.36
C PRO A 102 1.92 10.71 5.17
N ARG A 103 2.88 9.81 5.34
CA ARG A 103 3.22 8.84 4.31
C ARG A 103 2.23 7.68 4.33
N ILE A 104 1.76 7.30 3.14
CA ILE A 104 0.96 6.09 2.98
C ILE A 104 1.88 5.04 2.39
N ASN A 105 2.04 3.93 3.09
CA ASN A 105 2.92 2.86 2.67
C ASN A 105 2.10 1.74 2.03
N LEU A 106 2.48 1.36 0.82
CA LEU A 106 1.80 0.33 0.06
C LEU A 106 2.76 -0.79 -0.30
N MET A 107 2.22 -1.99 -0.43
CA MET A 107 2.96 -3.16 -0.88
C MET A 107 2.45 -3.57 -2.26
N ILE A 108 3.38 -3.79 -3.20
CA ILE A 108 3.07 -4.41 -4.49
C ILE A 108 3.41 -5.89 -4.41
N THR A 109 2.47 -6.71 -4.81
CA THR A 109 2.70 -8.13 -5.05
C THR A 109 2.28 -8.45 -6.47
N LYS A 110 2.97 -9.40 -7.08
CA LYS A 110 2.64 -9.85 -8.43
C LYS A 110 2.05 -11.26 -8.38
N GLN A 111 1.03 -11.47 -9.20
CA GLN A 111 0.45 -12.77 -9.41
C GLN A 111 0.35 -12.97 -10.92
N GLY A 112 1.33 -13.69 -11.50
CA GLY A 112 1.50 -13.74 -12.94
C GLY A 112 1.90 -12.36 -13.47
N GLU A 113 1.12 -11.82 -14.40
CA GLU A 113 1.36 -10.50 -14.95
C GLU A 113 0.59 -9.40 -14.20
N ASN A 114 -0.26 -9.77 -13.26
CA ASN A 114 -1.09 -8.83 -12.54
C ASN A 114 -0.33 -8.24 -11.34
N THR A 115 -0.49 -6.94 -11.14
CA THR A 115 0.07 -6.22 -10.00
C THR A 115 -1.05 -5.91 -9.04
N HIS A 116 -0.83 -6.19 -7.76
CA HIS A 116 -1.80 -5.95 -6.71
C HIS A 116 -1.19 -5.03 -5.65
N TYR A 117 -1.96 -4.02 -5.24
CA TYR A 117 -1.58 -3.10 -4.16
C TYR A 117 -2.31 -3.48 -2.89
N SER A 118 -1.58 -3.45 -1.78
CA SER A 118 -2.13 -3.63 -0.44
C SER A 118 -1.63 -2.53 0.47
N TYR A 119 -2.40 -2.18 1.50
CA TYR A 119 -2.01 -1.16 2.45
C TYR A 119 -1.11 -1.74 3.54
N VAL A 120 0.05 -1.13 3.74
CA VAL A 120 0.95 -1.49 4.83
C VAL A 120 0.52 -0.67 6.06
N ASN A 121 -0.15 -1.34 7.00
CA ASN A 121 -0.66 -0.65 8.20
C ASN A 121 0.28 -0.76 9.39
N ARG A 122 1.34 -1.56 9.30
CA ARG A 122 2.34 -1.70 10.36
C ARG A 122 3.74 -1.84 9.75
N LEU A 123 4.31 -0.72 9.33
CA LEU A 123 5.59 -0.73 8.64
C LEU A 123 6.72 -1.35 9.48
N THR A 124 6.75 -1.06 10.77
CA THR A 124 7.77 -1.63 11.66
C THR A 124 7.69 -3.15 11.68
N ALA A 125 6.48 -3.71 11.76
CA ALA A 125 6.31 -5.16 11.74
C ALA A 125 6.72 -5.76 10.40
N LEU A 126 6.44 -5.05 9.30
CA LEU A 126 6.82 -5.49 7.97
C LEU A 126 8.34 -5.65 7.84
N LEU A 127 9.10 -4.74 8.41
CA LEU A 127 10.55 -4.69 8.26
C LEU A 127 11.31 -5.42 9.39
N PHE A 128 10.61 -5.91 10.40
CA PHE A 128 11.22 -6.44 11.61
C PHE A 128 12.25 -7.54 11.34
N ASP A 129 11.88 -8.55 10.57
CA ASP A 129 12.79 -9.69 10.31
C ASP A 129 14.01 -9.26 9.53
N GLN A 130 13.85 -8.33 8.60
CA GLN A 130 14.96 -7.82 7.81
C GLN A 130 15.91 -7.00 8.67
N SER A 131 15.37 -6.17 9.57
CA SER A 131 16.17 -5.42 10.51
C SER A 131 16.96 -6.33 11.43
N LYS A 132 16.34 -7.39 11.95
CA LYS A 132 16.97 -8.37 12.80
C LYS A 132 18.08 -9.14 12.10
N ASN A 133 17.83 -9.53 10.85
CA ASN A 133 18.77 -10.32 10.07
C ASN A 133 19.94 -9.50 9.53
N SER A 134 19.76 -8.22 9.34
CA SER A 134 20.79 -7.35 8.79
C SER A 134 21.81 -6.88 9.82
N ASN A 135 21.54 -7.06 11.10
CA ASN A 135 22.42 -6.75 12.23
C ASN A 135 22.79 -5.29 12.42
N SER A 136 22.98 -4.56 11.35
CA SER A 136 23.51 -3.20 11.43
C SER A 136 22.55 -2.16 10.89
N LYS A 137 21.36 -2.58 10.53
CA LYS A 137 20.41 -1.68 9.88
C LYS A 137 19.35 -1.23 10.84
N HIS A 138 19.08 0.06 10.76
CA HIS A 138 17.97 0.67 11.46
C HIS A 138 17.03 1.21 10.40
N PHE A 139 15.81 0.70 10.37
CA PHE A 139 14.81 1.18 9.44
C PHE A 139 14.04 2.30 10.12
N CYS A 140 14.25 3.50 9.62
CA CYS A 140 13.57 4.70 10.12
C CYS A 140 12.44 5.06 9.16
N GLU A 141 11.34 5.50 9.73
CA GLU A 141 10.22 5.98 8.96
C GLU A 141 10.25 7.49 8.80
#